data_e9ebb8875d79e42ae6012396957c0b44
#
_entry.id   e9ebb8875d79e42ae6012396957c0b44
#
_cell.length_a   1.000
_cell.length_b   1.000
_cell.length_c   1.000
_cell.angle_alpha   90.00
_cell.angle_beta   90.00
_cell.angle_gamma   90.00
#
_symmetry.space_group_name_H-M   'P 1'
#
loop_
_entity.id
_entity.type
_entity.pdbx_description
1 polymer ?
#
loop_
_entity_poly.entity_id
_entity_poly.type
_entity_poly.pdbx_seq_one_letter_code
_entity_poly.pdbx_strand_id
1 'polypeptide(L)'
;MQTSESNEVTGRRLIMKLKKLGAFAATGAMALALALNITGTRQQFWPDDTIFTETVYNYDILATRMRELAYLNAGIKISLTDLRVKDEEGNAKKEIFYSEEGLKEFVRYVDSSREHFMNDVIYINTEKQGTPVEVAIMYNTSYNENVHSYVNNINTIEGGTHLAGFRRALTRTLKKYAEDNKMLEKAKVEIAGDDFREGLTAVISIKVAEPQFEGQTKTKLGNNEVMGAVDQAVGEALTYYLEEHPKEAKLIVDKVILAAQARIAARKARESVQRKSPMSGGGMPGKLADCSSKDPEECELFLVEGDSAGGSAKQGRNRAFQAILPLRGKILNVEKAMWHKAFESDEVNNIIQALGIRFGVDGEDSKEANIDKLRYKKIIIMTDADVDGSHIDTLIMTLFFRYFPQVIQQGCLYIATPPLYLCTKGKAKEYCWTDQQRQKFIDTYGGGSENAVHTQRYKGLGEMNPEQLWETTMNPENRMLKQVHLENAAEADYIFSMLMGEDVGPRRDFIEKNATYANIDA
;
A
#
# COMPACT_ATOMS: atom_id res chain seq x y z
N MET A 1 -37.45 6.53 38.38
CA MET A 1 -37.83 6.93 37.01
C MET A 1 -37.28 8.30 36.59
N GLN A 2 -36.24 8.81 37.26
CA GLN A 2 -35.63 10.14 36.94
C GLN A 2 -34.18 10.06 36.39
N THR A 3 -33.63 8.86 36.18
CA THR A 3 -32.25 8.69 35.74
C THR A 3 -32.10 8.41 34.22
N SER A 4 -33.20 8.18 33.47
CA SER A 4 -33.14 7.93 32.04
C SER A 4 -33.16 9.19 31.17
N GLU A 5 -33.80 10.26 31.60
CA GLU A 5 -33.92 11.50 30.82
C GLU A 5 -32.63 12.34 30.80
N SER A 6 -31.83 12.32 31.89
CA SER A 6 -30.56 13.08 31.92
C SER A 6 -29.49 12.52 30.97
N ASN A 7 -29.48 11.21 30.74
CA ASN A 7 -28.52 10.56 29.83
C ASN A 7 -28.90 10.77 28.36
N GLU A 8 -30.19 10.88 28.03
CA GLU A 8 -30.66 11.14 26.68
C GLU A 8 -30.36 12.57 26.19
N VAL A 9 -30.49 13.56 27.13
CA VAL A 9 -30.19 14.98 26.84
C VAL A 9 -28.68 15.19 26.65
N THR A 10 -27.84 14.50 27.42
CA THR A 10 -26.38 14.57 27.28
C THR A 10 -25.93 13.93 25.99
N GLY A 11 -26.53 12.79 25.58
CA GLY A 11 -26.29 12.14 24.33
C GLY A 11 -26.67 13.00 23.12
N ARG A 12 -27.83 13.67 23.15
CA ARG A 12 -28.28 14.56 22.06
C ARG A 12 -27.40 15.81 21.88
N ARG A 13 -26.88 16.38 22.98
CA ARG A 13 -25.93 17.51 22.90
C ARG A 13 -24.55 17.09 22.35
N LEU A 14 -24.11 15.89 22.64
CA LEU A 14 -22.86 15.33 22.08
C LEU A 14 -23.02 15.07 20.58
N ILE A 15 -24.14 14.49 20.14
CA ILE A 15 -24.49 14.24 18.75
C ILE A 15 -24.52 15.55 17.92
N MET A 16 -25.08 16.64 18.48
CA MET A 16 -25.11 17.94 17.79
C MET A 16 -23.72 18.61 17.66
N LYS A 17 -22.79 18.38 18.58
CA LYS A 17 -21.40 18.85 18.43
C LYS A 17 -20.59 18.01 17.42
N LEU A 18 -20.89 16.72 17.31
CA LEU A 18 -20.26 15.80 16.37
C LEU A 18 -20.73 15.99 14.91
N LYS A 19 -21.93 16.54 14.68
CA LYS A 19 -22.40 16.91 13.33
C LYS A 19 -21.53 17.97 12.62
N LYS A 20 -20.69 18.70 13.37
CA LYS A 20 -19.76 19.71 12.82
C LYS A 20 -18.34 19.23 12.54
N LEU A 21 -18.03 17.97 12.88
CA LEU A 21 -16.70 17.37 12.71
C LEU A 21 -16.87 16.11 11.83
N GLY A 22 -16.60 16.21 10.56
CA GLY A 22 -16.75 15.14 9.56
C GLY A 22 -16.24 13.75 9.96
N ALA A 23 -16.06 12.82 9.02
CA ALA A 23 -15.74 11.40 9.20
C ALA A 23 -14.61 11.08 10.22
N PHE A 24 -13.73 12.04 10.54
CA PHE A 24 -12.76 11.98 11.64
C PHE A 24 -13.39 11.89 13.05
N ALA A 25 -14.67 12.24 13.19
CA ALA A 25 -15.35 12.20 14.50
C ALA A 25 -15.66 10.78 14.98
N ALA A 26 -15.76 9.79 14.11
CA ALA A 26 -16.04 8.42 14.53
C ALA A 26 -14.89 7.84 15.36
N THR A 27 -13.64 8.10 14.98
CA THR A 27 -12.46 7.68 15.75
C THR A 27 -12.30 8.46 17.05
N GLY A 28 -12.58 9.77 17.02
CA GLY A 28 -12.56 10.61 18.22
C GLY A 28 -13.68 10.28 19.21
N ALA A 29 -14.87 9.95 18.73
CA ALA A 29 -16.00 9.55 19.59
C ALA A 29 -15.79 8.16 20.22
N MET A 30 -15.15 7.24 19.50
CA MET A 30 -14.76 5.94 20.05
C MET A 30 -13.65 6.07 21.09
N ALA A 31 -12.64 6.91 20.86
CA ALA A 31 -11.61 7.20 21.85
C ALA A 31 -12.18 7.87 23.11
N LEU A 32 -13.18 8.75 22.95
CA LEU A 32 -13.86 9.38 24.09
C LEU A 32 -14.76 8.40 24.86
N ALA A 33 -15.41 7.46 24.17
CA ALA A 33 -16.20 6.40 24.82
C ALA A 33 -15.31 5.45 25.63
N LEU A 34 -14.11 5.15 25.14
CA LEU A 34 -13.09 4.37 25.84
C LEU A 34 -12.53 5.07 27.09
N ALA A 35 -12.37 6.41 27.04
CA ALA A 35 -11.90 7.21 28.17
C ALA A 35 -12.95 7.35 29.30
N LEU A 36 -14.24 7.11 29.01
CA LEU A 36 -15.35 7.29 29.97
C LEU A 36 -15.77 5.98 30.68
N ASN A 37 -15.04 4.87 30.52
CA ASN A 37 -15.35 3.58 31.17
C ASN A 37 -16.81 3.09 30.93
N ILE A 38 -17.38 3.36 29.75
CA ILE A 38 -18.75 3.00 29.41
C ILE A 38 -18.76 1.54 28.91
N THR A 39 -19.46 0.67 29.60
CA THR A 39 -19.56 -0.77 29.30
C THR A 39 -20.55 -1.07 28.16
N GLY A 40 -20.32 -0.53 27.02
CA GLY A 40 -21.08 -0.79 25.79
C GLY A 40 -21.86 0.42 25.30
N THR A 41 -21.50 0.92 24.15
CA THR A 41 -22.24 1.99 23.46
C THR A 41 -22.65 1.52 22.08
N ARG A 42 -23.85 1.88 21.65
CA ARG A 42 -24.28 1.80 20.27
C ARG A 42 -24.24 3.19 19.67
N GLN A 43 -23.45 3.37 18.61
CA GLN A 43 -23.42 4.60 17.84
C GLN A 43 -24.09 4.39 16.49
N GLN A 44 -24.89 5.35 16.08
CA GLN A 44 -25.55 5.38 14.78
C GLN A 44 -25.40 6.78 14.20
N PHE A 45 -24.95 6.90 12.97
CA PHE A 45 -24.79 8.18 12.30
C PHE A 45 -25.13 8.05 10.81
N TRP A 46 -25.50 9.16 10.22
CA TRP A 46 -25.76 9.28 8.79
C TRP A 46 -24.85 10.37 8.24
N PRO A 47 -24.17 10.13 7.11
CA PRO A 47 -23.42 11.18 6.44
C PRO A 47 -24.40 12.24 5.90
N ASP A 48 -23.96 13.49 5.95
CA ASP A 48 -24.73 14.62 5.44
C ASP A 48 -24.48 14.75 3.94
N ASP A 49 -25.51 14.55 3.11
CA ASP A 49 -25.45 14.59 1.66
C ASP A 49 -25.19 15.99 1.07
N THR A 50 -25.34 17.03 1.89
CA THR A 50 -24.95 18.39 1.51
C THR A 50 -23.46 18.68 1.65
N ILE A 51 -22.75 17.84 2.42
CA ILE A 51 -21.30 17.97 2.70
C ILE A 51 -20.49 16.91 1.96
N PHE A 52 -21.00 15.67 1.91
CA PHE A 52 -20.29 14.53 1.35
C PHE A 52 -20.92 14.14 -0.02
N THR A 53 -20.08 14.05 -1.03
CA THR A 53 -20.49 13.58 -2.36
C THR A 53 -20.82 12.10 -2.37
N GLU A 54 -20.22 11.33 -1.44
CA GLU A 54 -20.48 9.91 -1.26
C GLU A 54 -21.00 9.65 0.15
N THR A 55 -22.22 9.14 0.24
CA THR A 55 -22.91 8.88 1.52
C THR A 55 -23.08 7.40 1.83
N VAL A 56 -22.58 6.52 0.95
CA VAL A 56 -22.65 5.07 1.11
C VAL A 56 -21.33 4.54 1.64
N TYR A 57 -21.34 4.07 2.90
CA TYR A 57 -20.14 3.47 3.51
C TYR A 57 -19.76 2.14 2.85
N ASN A 58 -18.47 1.97 2.59
CA ASN A 58 -17.90 0.67 2.23
C ASN A 58 -17.72 -0.18 3.50
N TYR A 59 -18.34 -1.37 3.50
CA TYR A 59 -18.28 -2.28 4.65
C TYR A 59 -16.86 -2.74 4.95
N ASP A 60 -16.08 -3.10 3.92
CA ASP A 60 -14.76 -3.71 4.07
C ASP A 60 -13.73 -2.72 4.64
N ILE A 61 -13.80 -1.46 4.23
CA ILE A 61 -12.98 -0.37 4.82
C ILE A 61 -13.29 -0.23 6.32
N LEU A 62 -14.57 -0.23 6.69
CA LEU A 62 -14.96 -0.13 8.10
C LEU A 62 -14.55 -1.37 8.88
N ALA A 63 -14.72 -2.57 8.32
CA ALA A 63 -14.35 -3.84 8.95
C ALA A 63 -12.84 -3.90 9.23
N THR A 64 -12.03 -3.52 8.24
CA THR A 64 -10.57 -3.44 8.39
C THR A 64 -10.18 -2.49 9.54
N ARG A 65 -10.80 -1.31 9.58
CA ARG A 65 -10.52 -0.34 10.65
C ARG A 65 -10.98 -0.82 12.02
N MET A 66 -12.11 -1.53 12.12
CA MET A 66 -12.57 -2.11 13.38
C MET A 66 -11.64 -3.23 13.86
N ARG A 67 -11.11 -4.03 12.94
CA ARG A 67 -10.10 -5.07 13.22
C ARG A 67 -8.82 -4.47 13.78
N GLU A 68 -8.26 -3.44 13.15
CA GLU A 68 -7.09 -2.71 13.68
C GLU A 68 -7.34 -2.17 15.09
N LEU A 69 -8.49 -1.53 15.31
CA LEU A 69 -8.82 -0.96 16.61
C LEU A 69 -8.96 -2.03 17.70
N ALA A 70 -9.44 -3.23 17.36
CA ALA A 70 -9.51 -4.35 18.28
C ALA A 70 -8.09 -4.84 18.67
N TYR A 71 -7.17 -4.90 17.72
CA TYR A 71 -5.77 -5.24 17.99
C TYR A 71 -5.04 -4.15 18.79
N LEU A 72 -5.26 -2.88 18.48
CA LEU A 72 -4.64 -1.75 19.19
C LEU A 72 -5.19 -1.55 20.62
N ASN A 73 -6.29 -2.22 20.97
CA ASN A 73 -6.93 -2.10 22.28
C ASN A 73 -7.39 -3.48 22.77
N ALA A 74 -6.44 -4.28 23.24
CA ALA A 74 -6.70 -5.63 23.74
C ALA A 74 -7.88 -5.69 24.71
N GLY A 75 -8.71 -6.73 24.60
CA GLY A 75 -9.89 -6.95 25.45
C GLY A 75 -11.14 -6.17 25.05
N ILE A 76 -11.08 -5.26 24.09
CA ILE A 76 -12.26 -4.54 23.58
C ILE A 76 -12.93 -5.33 22.47
N LYS A 77 -14.26 -5.49 22.62
CA LYS A 77 -15.09 -6.13 21.61
C LYS A 77 -15.83 -5.08 20.79
N ILE A 78 -15.58 -5.07 19.48
CA ILE A 78 -16.21 -4.17 18.52
C ILE A 78 -17.10 -4.99 17.59
N SER A 79 -18.30 -4.54 17.27
CA SER A 79 -19.18 -5.21 16.31
C SER A 79 -19.60 -4.25 15.20
N LEU A 80 -19.51 -4.70 13.97
CA LEU A 80 -20.02 -4.02 12.78
C LEU A 80 -21.17 -4.82 12.20
N THR A 81 -22.30 -4.15 11.92
CA THR A 81 -23.48 -4.77 11.32
C THR A 81 -23.92 -3.96 10.11
N ASP A 82 -23.98 -4.58 8.94
CA ASP A 82 -24.52 -3.99 7.71
C ASP A 82 -25.98 -4.42 7.53
N LEU A 83 -26.90 -3.47 7.74
CA LEU A 83 -28.34 -3.71 7.61
C LEU A 83 -28.83 -3.73 6.16
N ARG A 84 -27.99 -3.34 5.20
CA ARG A 84 -28.33 -3.27 3.77
C ARG A 84 -28.28 -4.65 3.11
N VAL A 85 -27.38 -5.52 3.61
CA VAL A 85 -27.15 -6.87 3.09
C VAL A 85 -27.73 -7.87 4.07
N LYS A 86 -28.58 -8.77 3.56
CA LYS A 86 -29.16 -9.86 4.33
C LYS A 86 -28.77 -11.19 3.69
N ASP A 87 -28.49 -12.19 4.53
CA ASP A 87 -28.30 -13.55 4.08
C ASP A 87 -29.64 -14.22 3.67
N GLU A 88 -29.56 -15.47 3.22
CA GLU A 88 -30.73 -16.26 2.80
C GLU A 88 -31.75 -16.48 3.93
N GLU A 89 -31.31 -16.41 5.19
CA GLU A 89 -32.14 -16.53 6.39
C GLU A 89 -32.71 -15.17 6.86
N GLY A 90 -32.37 -14.08 6.19
CA GLY A 90 -32.82 -12.72 6.49
C GLY A 90 -32.01 -11.99 7.57
N ASN A 91 -30.89 -12.56 8.03
CA ASN A 91 -30.00 -11.93 9.00
C ASN A 91 -29.09 -10.88 8.33
N ALA A 92 -28.84 -9.79 9.04
CA ALA A 92 -27.90 -8.78 8.56
C ALA A 92 -26.44 -9.26 8.68
N LYS A 93 -25.59 -8.90 7.70
CA LYS A 93 -24.15 -9.17 7.75
C LYS A 93 -23.55 -8.56 9.02
N LYS A 94 -23.05 -9.38 9.92
CA LYS A 94 -22.48 -8.96 11.21
C LYS A 94 -21.12 -9.61 11.45
N GLU A 95 -20.13 -8.79 11.82
CA GLU A 95 -18.80 -9.24 12.22
C GLU A 95 -18.45 -8.70 13.60
N ILE A 96 -17.73 -9.50 14.39
CA ILE A 96 -17.27 -9.13 15.73
C ILE A 96 -15.75 -9.17 15.72
N PHE A 97 -15.13 -8.05 16.07
CA PHE A 97 -13.69 -7.88 16.18
C PHE A 97 -13.30 -7.87 17.65
N TYR A 98 -12.38 -8.75 18.00
CA TYR A 98 -11.88 -8.91 19.36
C TYR A 98 -10.47 -9.49 19.32
N SER A 99 -9.59 -8.97 20.15
CA SER A 99 -8.25 -9.50 20.37
C SER A 99 -7.97 -9.58 21.87
N GLU A 100 -7.45 -10.69 22.33
CA GLU A 100 -7.04 -10.88 23.71
C GLU A 100 -5.59 -10.45 23.93
N GLU A 101 -4.71 -10.78 22.99
CA GLU A 101 -3.28 -10.51 23.06
C GLU A 101 -2.86 -9.17 22.38
N GLY A 102 -3.80 -8.44 21.76
CA GLY A 102 -3.56 -7.11 21.21
C GLY A 102 -2.50 -7.07 20.11
N LEU A 103 -1.40 -6.31 20.33
CA LEU A 103 -0.35 -6.14 19.32
C LEU A 103 0.37 -7.44 18.96
N LYS A 104 0.42 -8.44 19.82
CA LYS A 104 0.98 -9.75 19.49
C LYS A 104 0.16 -10.45 18.40
N GLU A 105 -1.17 -10.43 18.51
CA GLU A 105 -2.04 -10.97 17.48
C GLU A 105 -1.97 -10.12 16.22
N PHE A 106 -1.83 -8.80 16.37
CA PHE A 106 -1.75 -7.91 15.23
C PHE A 106 -0.51 -8.18 14.37
N VAL A 107 0.67 -8.29 14.99
CA VAL A 107 1.90 -8.58 14.24
C VAL A 107 1.83 -9.95 13.57
N ARG A 108 1.25 -10.97 14.24
CA ARG A 108 1.03 -12.29 13.63
C ARG A 108 0.04 -12.23 12.46
N TYR A 109 -1.01 -11.42 12.57
CA TYR A 109 -1.99 -11.22 11.50
C TYR A 109 -1.34 -10.61 10.25
N VAL A 110 -0.59 -9.52 10.42
CA VAL A 110 0.09 -8.82 9.33
C VAL A 110 1.17 -9.71 8.70
N ASP A 111 1.79 -10.57 9.48
CA ASP A 111 2.89 -11.45 9.06
C ASP A 111 2.43 -12.85 8.61
N SER A 112 1.13 -13.14 8.70
CA SER A 112 0.57 -14.50 8.52
C SER A 112 0.79 -15.12 7.14
N SER A 113 1.10 -14.31 6.12
CA SER A 113 1.39 -14.76 4.75
C SER A 113 2.88 -15.04 4.49
N ARG A 114 3.72 -14.96 5.52
CA ARG A 114 5.18 -15.10 5.42
C ARG A 114 5.69 -16.29 6.24
N GLU A 115 6.79 -16.87 5.80
CA GLU A 115 7.46 -17.94 6.52
C GLU A 115 8.31 -17.34 7.66
N HIS A 116 8.06 -17.83 8.90
CA HIS A 116 8.74 -17.37 10.09
C HIS A 116 9.90 -18.29 10.47
N PHE A 117 10.97 -17.71 10.99
CA PHE A 117 12.05 -18.46 11.66
C PHE A 117 12.08 -18.23 13.17
N MET A 118 11.21 -17.37 13.71
CA MET A 118 11.01 -17.14 15.12
C MET A 118 9.77 -17.89 15.62
N ASN A 119 9.83 -18.41 16.84
CA ASN A 119 8.72 -19.11 17.47
C ASN A 119 7.74 -18.13 18.14
N ASP A 120 8.28 -17.08 18.77
CA ASP A 120 7.52 -16.14 19.57
C ASP A 120 7.70 -14.69 19.10
N VAL A 121 6.69 -13.88 19.42
CA VAL A 121 6.71 -12.44 19.19
C VAL A 121 7.56 -11.76 20.25
N ILE A 122 8.52 -10.94 19.86
CA ILE A 122 9.18 -10.02 20.78
C ILE A 122 8.18 -8.94 21.15
N TYR A 123 7.75 -8.93 22.40
CA TYR A 123 6.72 -8.01 22.87
C TYR A 123 7.25 -7.10 23.97
N ILE A 124 7.02 -5.82 23.79
CA ILE A 124 7.45 -4.74 24.68
C ILE A 124 6.21 -3.96 25.09
N ASN A 125 5.97 -3.85 26.38
CA ASN A 125 4.92 -3.01 26.95
C ASN A 125 5.49 -2.32 28.19
N THR A 126 5.80 -1.03 28.07
CA THR A 126 6.46 -0.27 29.12
C THR A 126 6.14 1.21 29.01
N GLU A 127 6.43 1.96 30.08
CA GLU A 127 6.33 3.41 30.07
C GLU A 127 7.71 4.02 30.26
N LYS A 128 8.09 4.94 29.40
CA LYS A 128 9.35 5.69 29.50
C LYS A 128 9.07 7.19 29.34
N GLN A 129 9.64 7.96 30.23
CA GLN A 129 9.51 9.44 30.23
C GLN A 129 8.05 9.91 30.18
N GLY A 130 7.12 9.18 30.85
CA GLY A 130 5.69 9.45 30.81
C GLY A 130 4.97 9.08 29.52
N THR A 131 5.65 8.38 28.61
CA THR A 131 5.06 7.90 27.35
C THR A 131 4.88 6.37 27.42
N PRO A 132 3.64 5.87 27.39
CA PRO A 132 3.35 4.46 27.20
C PRO A 132 3.80 4.01 25.80
N VAL A 133 4.64 2.96 25.75
CA VAL A 133 5.22 2.39 24.53
C VAL A 133 4.89 0.91 24.49
N GLU A 134 4.17 0.52 23.46
CA GLU A 134 3.84 -0.88 23.18
C GLU A 134 4.35 -1.24 21.79
N VAL A 135 5.14 -2.31 21.69
CA VAL A 135 5.76 -2.77 20.44
C VAL A 135 5.70 -4.27 20.34
N ALA A 136 5.33 -4.79 19.18
CA ALA A 136 5.41 -6.20 18.84
C ALA A 136 6.29 -6.37 17.59
N ILE A 137 7.26 -7.30 17.63
CA ILE A 137 8.27 -7.51 16.59
C ILE A 137 8.32 -8.98 16.21
N MET A 138 8.39 -9.26 14.93
CA MET A 138 8.73 -10.57 14.34
C MET A 138 9.73 -10.42 13.21
N TYR A 139 10.54 -11.47 13.00
CA TYR A 139 11.39 -11.59 11.83
C TYR A 139 11.00 -12.80 11.00
N ASN A 140 11.02 -12.65 9.69
CA ASN A 140 10.62 -13.65 8.70
C ASN A 140 11.65 -13.78 7.58
N THR A 141 11.41 -14.70 6.64
CA THR A 141 12.33 -14.96 5.54
C THR A 141 12.25 -13.95 4.40
N SER A 142 11.27 -13.04 4.40
CA SER A 142 11.08 -12.04 3.34
C SER A 142 12.21 -11.02 3.24
N TYR A 143 12.20 -10.20 2.20
CA TYR A 143 13.23 -9.19 1.93
C TYR A 143 12.76 -7.76 2.20
N ASN A 144 11.53 -7.59 2.67
CA ASN A 144 10.90 -6.29 2.87
C ASN A 144 10.80 -5.92 4.35
N GLU A 145 10.82 -4.62 4.65
CA GLU A 145 10.44 -4.07 5.95
C GLU A 145 8.91 -3.88 5.96
N ASN A 146 8.26 -4.32 7.02
CA ASN A 146 6.83 -4.19 7.24
C ASN A 146 6.56 -3.61 8.64
N VAL A 147 6.63 -2.30 8.77
CA VAL A 147 6.50 -1.61 10.05
C VAL A 147 5.29 -0.69 10.05
N HIS A 148 4.37 -0.93 10.98
CA HIS A 148 3.17 -0.13 11.19
C HIS A 148 3.27 0.65 12.48
N SER A 149 3.05 1.96 12.41
CA SER A 149 3.20 2.83 13.57
C SER A 149 1.91 3.60 13.87
N TYR A 150 1.57 3.68 15.17
CA TYR A 150 0.33 4.27 15.66
C TYR A 150 0.60 5.22 16.82
N VAL A 151 -0.09 6.34 16.79
CA VAL A 151 -0.13 7.33 17.89
C VAL A 151 -1.56 7.54 18.30
N ASN A 152 -1.92 7.22 19.55
CA ASN A 152 -3.31 7.31 20.05
C ASN A 152 -4.30 6.58 19.13
N ASN A 153 -3.93 5.40 18.64
CA ASN A 153 -4.64 4.56 17.66
C ASN A 153 -4.76 5.19 16.25
N ILE A 154 -4.11 6.31 15.96
CA ILE A 154 -4.06 6.91 14.62
C ILE A 154 -2.87 6.29 13.86
N ASN A 155 -3.10 5.76 12.67
CA ASN A 155 -2.05 5.24 11.81
C ASN A 155 -1.20 6.39 11.26
N THR A 156 0.09 6.38 11.59
CA THR A 156 1.06 7.36 11.11
C THR A 156 1.82 6.79 9.91
N ILE A 157 1.19 6.83 8.74
CA ILE A 157 1.72 6.19 7.51
C ILE A 157 3.11 6.72 7.13
N GLU A 158 3.39 8.00 7.37
CA GLU A 158 4.69 8.63 7.14
C GLU A 158 5.63 8.49 8.36
N GLY A 159 5.20 7.77 9.40
CA GLY A 159 5.99 7.55 10.61
C GLY A 159 6.11 8.79 11.48
N GLY A 160 7.34 9.19 11.79
CA GLY A 160 7.68 10.32 12.66
C GLY A 160 8.69 9.94 13.73
N THR A 161 8.77 10.75 14.78
CA THR A 161 9.80 10.63 15.84
C THR A 161 9.77 9.29 16.58
N HIS A 162 8.60 8.69 16.80
CA HIS A 162 8.47 7.38 17.44
C HIS A 162 9.04 6.25 16.57
N LEU A 163 8.78 6.27 15.24
CA LEU A 163 9.35 5.31 14.30
C LEU A 163 10.86 5.49 14.19
N ALA A 164 11.35 6.74 14.16
CA ALA A 164 12.78 7.04 14.16
C ALA A 164 13.47 6.53 15.44
N GLY A 165 12.83 6.69 16.62
CA GLY A 165 13.31 6.12 17.88
C GLY A 165 13.40 4.60 17.86
N PHE A 166 12.38 3.93 17.34
CA PHE A 166 12.35 2.49 17.16
C PHE A 166 13.47 1.99 16.26
N ARG A 167 13.63 2.55 15.05
CA ARG A 167 14.66 2.17 14.08
C ARG A 167 16.06 2.36 14.64
N ARG A 168 16.28 3.47 15.37
CA ARG A 168 17.55 3.76 16.05
C ARG A 168 17.88 2.73 17.13
N ALA A 169 16.93 2.42 18.01
CA ALA A 169 17.09 1.43 19.06
C ALA A 169 17.38 0.05 18.50
N LEU A 170 16.59 -0.40 17.52
CA LEU A 170 16.74 -1.69 16.85
C LEU A 170 18.14 -1.86 16.27
N THR A 171 18.56 -0.90 15.44
CA THR A 171 19.88 -0.92 14.79
C THR A 171 21.01 -0.94 15.81
N ARG A 172 20.98 -0.05 16.81
CA ARG A 172 22.01 0.06 17.84
C ARG A 172 22.12 -1.22 18.66
N THR A 173 21.00 -1.77 19.09
CA THR A 173 20.98 -2.93 19.99
C THR A 173 21.42 -4.21 19.28
N LEU A 174 20.89 -4.48 18.08
CA LEU A 174 21.29 -5.65 17.29
C LEU A 174 22.76 -5.57 16.86
N LYS A 175 23.22 -4.37 16.45
CA LYS A 175 24.63 -4.17 16.08
C LYS A 175 25.55 -4.45 17.26
N LYS A 176 25.24 -3.88 18.42
CA LYS A 176 26.02 -4.10 19.64
C LYS A 176 26.07 -5.60 20.01
N TYR A 177 24.92 -6.27 20.00
CA TYR A 177 24.85 -7.71 20.28
C TYR A 177 25.71 -8.52 19.32
N ALA A 178 25.66 -8.23 18.03
CA ALA A 178 26.44 -8.91 17.00
C ALA A 178 27.96 -8.66 17.12
N GLU A 179 28.37 -7.44 17.54
CA GLU A 179 29.77 -7.08 17.83
C GLU A 179 30.27 -7.79 19.06
N ASP A 180 29.53 -7.72 20.18
CA ASP A 180 29.91 -8.34 21.47
C ASP A 180 30.08 -9.87 21.33
N ASN A 181 29.28 -10.50 20.47
CA ASN A 181 29.38 -11.94 20.18
C ASN A 181 30.28 -12.28 18.98
N LYS A 182 31.07 -11.33 18.45
CA LYS A 182 32.04 -11.49 17.34
C LYS A 182 31.43 -12.10 16.07
N MET A 183 30.13 -11.88 15.82
CA MET A 183 29.44 -12.46 14.68
C MET A 183 29.79 -11.72 13.38
N LEU A 184 30.02 -10.41 13.47
CA LEU A 184 30.36 -9.55 12.33
C LEU A 184 31.79 -9.74 11.83
N GLU A 185 32.74 -10.06 12.69
CA GLU A 185 34.15 -10.32 12.32
C GLU A 185 34.26 -11.47 11.30
N LYS A 186 33.40 -12.48 11.43
CA LYS A 186 33.38 -13.66 10.55
C LYS A 186 32.76 -13.32 9.18
N ALA A 187 31.80 -12.42 9.14
CA ALA A 187 31.06 -12.10 7.93
C ALA A 187 31.83 -11.20 6.95
N LYS A 188 32.80 -10.41 7.44
CA LYS A 188 33.64 -9.46 6.67
C LYS A 188 32.79 -8.53 5.76
N VAL A 189 31.65 -8.11 6.25
CA VAL A 189 30.72 -7.20 5.55
C VAL A 189 30.46 -5.98 6.40
N GLU A 190 30.30 -4.83 5.75
CA GLU A 190 29.84 -3.60 6.41
C GLU A 190 28.32 -3.61 6.45
N ILE A 191 27.75 -3.47 7.64
CA ILE A 191 26.30 -3.51 7.87
C ILE A 191 25.77 -2.08 7.96
N ALA A 192 24.76 -1.78 7.16
CA ALA A 192 23.99 -0.53 7.20
C ALA A 192 22.72 -0.66 8.05
N GLY A 193 22.13 0.47 8.45
CA GLY A 193 20.90 0.47 9.24
C GLY A 193 19.73 -0.26 8.59
N ASP A 194 19.66 -0.20 7.25
CA ASP A 194 18.60 -0.85 6.47
C ASP A 194 18.68 -2.38 6.50
N ASP A 195 19.88 -2.94 6.66
CA ASP A 195 20.07 -4.40 6.69
C ASP A 195 19.40 -5.02 7.92
N PHE A 196 19.27 -4.25 9.03
CA PHE A 196 18.58 -4.70 10.24
C PHE A 196 17.06 -4.75 10.10
N ARG A 197 16.50 -4.15 9.04
CA ARG A 197 15.06 -4.05 8.80
C ARG A 197 14.55 -5.03 7.73
N GLU A 198 15.45 -5.75 7.08
CA GLU A 198 15.08 -6.75 6.09
C GLU A 198 14.45 -7.98 6.75
N GLY A 199 13.22 -8.32 6.35
CA GLY A 199 12.42 -9.38 6.95
C GLY A 199 11.82 -9.02 8.32
N LEU A 200 11.85 -7.73 8.69
CA LEU A 200 11.25 -7.21 9.92
C LEU A 200 9.77 -6.93 9.71
N THR A 201 8.92 -7.50 10.56
CA THR A 201 7.54 -7.07 10.77
C THR A 201 7.40 -6.51 12.17
N ALA A 202 6.91 -5.29 12.32
CA ALA A 202 6.70 -4.67 13.63
C ALA A 202 5.45 -3.80 13.68
N VAL A 203 4.81 -3.78 14.84
CA VAL A 203 3.71 -2.86 15.15
C VAL A 203 4.11 -2.03 16.36
N ILE A 204 4.07 -0.72 16.23
CA ILE A 204 4.45 0.25 17.26
C ILE A 204 3.22 1.05 17.63
N SER A 205 2.83 1.06 18.89
CA SER A 205 1.71 1.84 19.41
C SER A 205 2.16 2.66 20.61
N ILE A 206 2.00 3.97 20.54
CA ILE A 206 2.31 4.87 21.63
C ILE A 206 1.09 5.70 22.03
N LYS A 207 1.07 6.13 23.29
CA LYS A 207 0.06 7.07 23.78
C LYS A 207 0.75 8.38 24.16
N VAL A 208 0.30 9.46 23.55
CA VAL A 208 0.83 10.82 23.77
C VAL A 208 -0.29 11.74 24.16
N ALA A 209 -0.14 12.49 25.27
CA ALA A 209 -1.19 13.37 25.77
C ALA A 209 -1.48 14.52 24.78
N GLU A 210 -0.43 15.14 24.26
CA GLU A 210 -0.52 16.26 23.32
C GLU A 210 0.28 15.95 22.03
N PRO A 211 -0.26 15.13 21.11
CA PRO A 211 0.45 14.75 19.91
C PRO A 211 0.50 15.92 18.91
N GLN A 212 1.69 16.24 18.46
CA GLN A 212 1.96 17.24 17.44
C GLN A 212 2.22 16.50 16.11
N PHE A 213 1.33 16.67 15.14
CA PHE A 213 1.46 16.06 13.83
C PHE A 213 1.90 17.09 12.78
N GLU A 214 2.69 16.64 11.82
CA GLU A 214 2.95 17.39 10.60
C GLU A 214 1.71 17.33 9.70
N GLY A 215 0.93 18.41 9.66
CA GLY A 215 -0.26 18.53 8.82
C GLY A 215 -1.56 17.98 9.42
N GLN A 216 -2.66 18.29 8.74
CA GLN A 216 -4.04 17.97 9.18
C GLN A 216 -4.37 16.48 9.05
N THR A 217 -3.71 15.77 8.16
CA THR A 217 -3.92 14.33 7.90
C THR A 217 -3.36 13.44 9.00
N LYS A 218 -2.53 13.99 9.90
CA LYS A 218 -1.93 13.30 11.06
C LYS A 218 -1.07 12.07 10.67
N THR A 219 -0.46 12.13 9.49
CA THR A 219 0.32 11.02 8.93
C THR A 219 1.71 10.88 9.55
N LYS A 220 2.23 11.96 10.16
CA LYS A 220 3.59 12.00 10.72
C LYS A 220 3.63 12.69 12.07
N LEU A 221 4.24 12.05 13.07
CA LEU A 221 4.42 12.61 14.43
C LEU A 221 5.69 13.47 14.51
N GLY A 222 5.56 14.68 15.08
CA GLY A 222 6.63 15.65 15.26
C GLY A 222 7.22 15.78 16.67
N ASN A 223 6.62 15.18 17.70
CA ASN A 223 7.06 15.27 19.10
C ASN A 223 8.49 14.75 19.32
N ASN A 224 9.47 15.61 19.52
CA ASN A 224 10.88 15.19 19.64
C ASN A 224 11.18 14.35 20.90
N GLU A 225 10.48 14.60 22.01
CA GLU A 225 10.64 13.87 23.29
C GLU A 225 10.30 12.39 23.15
N VAL A 226 9.37 12.06 22.27
CA VAL A 226 8.92 10.68 22.04
C VAL A 226 10.02 9.80 21.46
N MET A 227 10.92 10.36 20.63
CA MET A 227 12.03 9.61 20.05
C MET A 227 12.90 8.98 21.15
N GLY A 228 13.25 9.74 22.19
CA GLY A 228 14.05 9.26 23.30
C GLY A 228 13.36 8.19 24.14
N ALA A 229 12.06 8.36 24.39
CA ALA A 229 11.26 7.42 25.17
C ALA A 229 11.17 6.06 24.45
N VAL A 230 10.88 6.05 23.14
CA VAL A 230 10.83 4.81 22.35
C VAL A 230 12.19 4.16 22.19
N ASP A 231 13.25 4.96 21.92
CA ASP A 231 14.62 4.45 21.82
C ASP A 231 15.08 3.75 23.11
N GLN A 232 14.76 4.31 24.26
CA GLN A 232 15.08 3.69 25.55
C GLN A 232 14.24 2.43 25.78
N ALA A 233 12.93 2.49 25.60
CA ALA A 233 12.02 1.37 25.83
C ALA A 233 12.42 0.14 25.00
N VAL A 234 12.60 0.35 23.69
CA VAL A 234 12.95 -0.73 22.76
C VAL A 234 14.37 -1.23 23.00
N GLY A 235 15.33 -0.33 23.22
CA GLY A 235 16.73 -0.71 23.44
C GLY A 235 16.93 -1.57 24.67
N GLU A 236 16.32 -1.22 25.80
CA GLU A 236 16.40 -2.02 27.03
C GLU A 236 15.74 -3.40 26.86
N ALA A 237 14.48 -3.42 26.41
CA ALA A 237 13.74 -4.68 26.27
C ALA A 237 14.36 -5.63 25.25
N LEU A 238 14.81 -5.10 24.11
CA LEU A 238 15.46 -5.92 23.09
C LEU A 238 16.82 -6.47 23.56
N THR A 239 17.57 -5.70 24.37
CA THR A 239 18.83 -6.21 24.97
C THR A 239 18.57 -7.44 25.83
N TYR A 240 17.60 -7.37 26.75
CA TYR A 240 17.22 -8.51 27.57
C TYR A 240 16.74 -9.71 26.74
N TYR A 241 15.91 -9.47 25.74
CA TYR A 241 15.42 -10.53 24.88
C TYR A 241 16.54 -11.27 24.15
N LEU A 242 17.51 -10.55 23.57
CA LEU A 242 18.62 -11.15 22.83
C LEU A 242 19.54 -11.96 23.74
N GLU A 243 19.72 -11.55 25.00
CA GLU A 243 20.50 -12.30 26.01
C GLU A 243 19.76 -13.57 26.46
N GLU A 244 18.45 -13.52 26.62
CA GLU A 244 17.62 -14.67 27.03
C GLU A 244 17.40 -15.69 25.91
N HIS A 245 17.40 -15.22 24.63
CA HIS A 245 17.07 -16.03 23.46
C HIS A 245 18.23 -16.09 22.43
N PRO A 246 19.42 -16.62 22.79
CA PRO A 246 20.61 -16.54 21.94
C PRO A 246 20.47 -17.28 20.61
N LYS A 247 19.61 -18.29 20.52
CA LYS A 247 19.34 -19.02 19.26
C LYS A 247 18.60 -18.13 18.26
N GLU A 248 17.55 -17.44 18.70
CA GLU A 248 16.77 -16.53 17.87
C GLU A 248 17.58 -15.28 17.53
N ALA A 249 18.30 -14.72 18.50
CA ALA A 249 19.24 -13.63 18.28
C ALA A 249 20.26 -13.94 17.18
N LYS A 250 20.77 -15.18 17.16
CA LYS A 250 21.67 -15.64 16.10
C LYS A 250 20.97 -15.66 14.73
N LEU A 251 19.76 -16.20 14.65
CA LEU A 251 18.99 -16.24 13.38
C LEU A 251 18.71 -14.84 12.85
N ILE A 252 18.36 -13.89 13.73
CA ILE A 252 18.15 -12.49 13.35
C ILE A 252 19.46 -11.89 12.80
N VAL A 253 20.58 -12.08 13.47
CA VAL A 253 21.89 -11.54 13.02
C VAL A 253 22.34 -12.21 11.73
N ASP A 254 22.14 -13.52 11.56
CA ASP A 254 22.46 -14.22 10.32
C ASP A 254 21.62 -13.66 9.15
N LYS A 255 20.35 -13.33 9.36
CA LYS A 255 19.49 -12.64 8.36
C LYS A 255 20.03 -11.25 8.01
N VAL A 256 20.44 -10.46 9.00
CA VAL A 256 21.07 -9.14 8.80
C VAL A 256 22.35 -9.23 7.96
N ILE A 257 23.21 -10.23 8.24
CA ILE A 257 24.43 -10.46 7.46
C ILE A 257 24.09 -10.81 6.00
N LEU A 258 23.07 -11.64 5.78
CA LEU A 258 22.61 -12.00 4.44
C LEU A 258 22.09 -10.76 3.68
N ALA A 259 21.32 -9.90 4.35
CA ALA A 259 20.83 -8.63 3.82
C ALA A 259 22.00 -7.70 3.39
N ALA A 260 23.02 -7.56 4.25
CA ALA A 260 24.21 -6.77 3.94
C ALA A 260 24.97 -7.31 2.72
N GLN A 261 25.12 -8.63 2.61
CA GLN A 261 25.75 -9.27 1.45
C GLN A 261 24.95 -9.01 0.17
N ALA A 262 23.62 -9.13 0.22
CA ALA A 262 22.73 -8.85 -0.90
C ALA A 262 22.82 -7.37 -1.33
N ARG A 263 22.85 -6.42 -0.39
CA ARG A 263 23.01 -4.99 -0.66
C ARG A 263 24.35 -4.69 -1.35
N ILE A 264 25.44 -5.26 -0.87
CA ILE A 264 26.78 -5.08 -1.48
C ILE A 264 26.81 -5.68 -2.88
N ALA A 265 26.18 -6.85 -3.10
CA ALA A 265 26.06 -7.44 -4.41
C ALA A 265 25.26 -6.55 -5.38
N ALA A 266 24.14 -5.99 -4.92
CA ALA A 266 23.33 -5.06 -5.70
C ALA A 266 24.11 -3.79 -6.11
N ARG A 267 24.89 -3.23 -5.19
CA ARG A 267 25.76 -2.08 -5.49
C ARG A 267 26.77 -2.41 -6.58
N LYS A 268 27.48 -3.53 -6.46
CA LYS A 268 28.43 -3.97 -7.47
C LYS A 268 27.79 -4.19 -8.85
N ALA A 269 26.60 -4.76 -8.88
CA ALA A 269 25.84 -4.95 -10.11
C ALA A 269 25.50 -3.60 -10.78
N ARG A 270 24.98 -2.62 -10.00
CA ARG A 270 24.69 -1.26 -10.49
C ARG A 270 25.95 -0.56 -11.04
N GLU A 271 27.05 -0.58 -10.31
CA GLU A 271 28.31 -0.01 -10.77
C GLU A 271 28.83 -0.65 -12.06
N SER A 272 28.66 -1.97 -12.21
CA SER A 272 29.04 -2.69 -13.42
C SER A 272 28.21 -2.28 -14.64
N VAL A 273 26.89 -2.07 -14.46
CA VAL A 273 26.00 -1.58 -15.52
C VAL A 273 26.36 -0.15 -15.93
N GLN A 274 26.61 0.73 -14.96
CA GLN A 274 27.02 2.12 -15.23
C GLN A 274 28.37 2.19 -15.97
N ARG A 275 29.33 1.33 -15.65
CA ARG A 275 30.64 1.27 -16.34
C ARG A 275 30.55 0.72 -17.77
N LYS A 276 29.56 -0.14 -18.07
CA LYS A 276 29.38 -0.69 -19.42
C LYS A 276 28.71 0.28 -20.40
N SER A 277 28.19 1.40 -19.93
CA SER A 277 27.55 2.44 -20.76
C SER A 277 28.22 3.82 -20.65
N PRO A 278 29.55 3.96 -20.83
CA PRO A 278 30.18 5.28 -20.76
C PRO A 278 29.85 6.20 -21.93
N MET A 279 29.27 5.70 -23.02
CA MET A 279 28.90 6.47 -24.22
C MET A 279 27.43 6.90 -24.26
N SER A 280 26.57 6.40 -23.40
CA SER A 280 25.21 6.91 -23.19
C SER A 280 25.20 7.68 -21.86
N GLY A 281 25.67 8.91 -21.87
CA GLY A 281 25.68 9.79 -20.72
C GLY A 281 24.30 9.87 -20.10
N GLY A 282 24.10 9.25 -18.91
CA GLY A 282 22.86 9.28 -18.12
C GLY A 282 21.56 9.15 -18.92
N GLY A 283 21.62 8.44 -20.06
CA GLY A 283 20.60 8.48 -21.11
C GLY A 283 19.35 7.75 -20.71
N MET A 284 18.25 8.32 -21.13
CA MET A 284 16.90 7.76 -21.04
C MET A 284 16.85 6.34 -21.61
N PRO A 285 15.97 5.45 -21.10
CA PRO A 285 15.78 4.14 -21.67
C PRO A 285 15.53 4.23 -23.17
N GLY A 286 16.24 3.45 -23.99
CA GLY A 286 16.13 3.52 -25.46
C GLY A 286 14.72 3.23 -25.99
N LYS A 287 13.86 2.62 -25.16
CA LYS A 287 12.45 2.36 -25.47
C LYS A 287 11.51 3.52 -25.10
N LEU A 288 11.93 4.44 -24.25
CA LEU A 288 11.09 5.55 -23.81
C LEU A 288 10.87 6.54 -24.96
N ALA A 289 9.61 6.74 -25.32
CA ALA A 289 9.21 7.86 -26.15
C ALA A 289 8.85 9.03 -25.23
N ASP A 290 9.81 9.90 -24.92
CA ASP A 290 9.63 11.01 -23.98
C ASP A 290 8.74 12.13 -24.53
N CYS A 291 8.25 13.02 -23.64
CA CYS A 291 7.52 14.23 -23.99
C CYS A 291 8.45 15.45 -24.10
N SER A 292 7.93 16.53 -24.65
CA SER A 292 8.70 17.76 -24.86
C SER A 292 8.74 18.66 -23.64
N SER A 293 7.66 18.69 -22.84
CA SER A 293 7.60 19.47 -21.59
C SER A 293 8.61 18.95 -20.58
N LYS A 294 9.14 19.88 -19.77
CA LYS A 294 10.04 19.59 -18.65
C LYS A 294 9.38 19.86 -17.30
N ASP A 295 8.14 20.33 -17.30
CA ASP A 295 7.37 20.53 -16.09
C ASP A 295 6.73 19.20 -15.64
N PRO A 296 7.15 18.62 -14.50
CA PRO A 296 6.60 17.36 -14.02
C PRO A 296 5.10 17.41 -13.76
N GLU A 297 4.54 18.57 -13.39
CA GLU A 297 3.11 18.72 -13.08
C GLU A 297 2.23 18.55 -14.33
N GLU A 298 2.76 18.88 -15.50
CA GLU A 298 2.07 18.70 -16.76
C GLU A 298 2.32 17.31 -17.38
N CYS A 299 3.45 16.67 -17.03
CA CYS A 299 3.93 15.47 -17.70
C CYS A 299 3.28 14.19 -17.19
N GLU A 300 2.94 13.32 -18.14
CA GLU A 300 2.33 12.01 -17.91
C GLU A 300 3.20 10.90 -18.51
N LEU A 301 3.41 9.81 -17.75
CA LEU A 301 4.08 8.61 -18.24
C LEU A 301 3.09 7.46 -18.33
N PHE A 302 2.91 6.90 -19.51
CA PHE A 302 2.16 5.67 -19.72
C PHE A 302 3.11 4.47 -19.71
N LEU A 303 2.90 3.53 -18.79
CA LEU A 303 3.50 2.22 -18.75
C LEU A 303 2.59 1.29 -19.55
N VAL A 304 3.01 0.90 -20.76
CA VAL A 304 2.13 0.23 -21.72
C VAL A 304 2.55 -1.22 -21.90
N GLU A 305 1.60 -2.14 -21.84
CA GLU A 305 1.84 -3.55 -22.10
C GLU A 305 2.18 -3.80 -23.58
N GLY A 306 3.38 -4.34 -23.81
CA GLY A 306 3.83 -4.82 -25.12
C GLY A 306 4.23 -3.72 -26.11
N ASP A 307 5.00 -4.16 -27.11
CA ASP A 307 5.50 -3.26 -28.16
C ASP A 307 4.40 -2.84 -29.16
N SER A 308 3.36 -3.67 -29.36
CA SER A 308 2.24 -3.40 -30.28
C SER A 308 1.38 -2.24 -29.79
N ALA A 309 0.82 -2.37 -28.58
CA ALA A 309 0.04 -1.29 -27.97
C ALA A 309 0.91 -0.05 -27.71
N GLY A 310 2.17 -0.25 -27.31
CA GLY A 310 3.16 0.83 -27.19
C GLY A 310 3.39 1.58 -28.50
N GLY A 311 3.34 0.91 -29.66
CA GLY A 311 3.42 1.51 -30.98
C GLY A 311 2.22 2.41 -31.30
N SER A 312 1.01 1.91 -31.07
CA SER A 312 -0.23 2.68 -31.23
C SER A 312 -0.27 3.88 -30.29
N ALA A 313 0.10 3.69 -29.01
CA ALA A 313 0.17 4.76 -28.03
C ALA A 313 1.18 5.85 -28.40
N LYS A 314 2.35 5.48 -28.91
CA LYS A 314 3.37 6.44 -29.39
C LYS A 314 2.86 7.30 -30.56
N GLN A 315 2.03 6.74 -31.41
CA GLN A 315 1.45 7.48 -32.55
C GLN A 315 0.28 8.37 -32.10
N GLY A 316 -0.60 7.86 -31.22
CA GLY A 316 -1.81 8.56 -30.77
C GLY A 316 -1.58 9.63 -29.71
N ARG A 317 -0.47 9.59 -28.95
CA ARG A 317 -0.21 10.48 -27.80
C ARG A 317 -0.09 11.97 -28.15
N ASN A 318 -0.33 12.82 -27.21
CA ASN A 318 0.13 14.21 -27.26
C ASN A 318 1.60 14.29 -26.85
N ARG A 319 2.48 14.55 -27.83
CA ARG A 319 3.95 14.60 -27.62
C ARG A 319 4.39 15.75 -26.73
N ALA A 320 3.56 16.75 -26.49
CA ALA A 320 3.93 17.88 -25.66
C ALA A 320 4.13 17.43 -24.20
N PHE A 321 3.21 16.61 -23.66
CA PHE A 321 3.20 16.26 -22.25
C PHE A 321 3.09 14.75 -21.94
N GLN A 322 2.84 13.88 -22.94
CA GLN A 322 2.72 12.44 -22.73
C GLN A 322 3.95 11.67 -23.18
N ALA A 323 4.50 10.87 -22.29
CA ALA A 323 5.59 9.93 -22.53
C ALA A 323 5.05 8.49 -22.54
N ILE A 324 5.65 7.61 -23.36
CA ILE A 324 5.28 6.19 -23.47
C ILE A 324 6.49 5.32 -23.19
N LEU A 325 6.35 4.40 -22.25
CA LEU A 325 7.32 3.34 -21.96
C LEU A 325 6.65 1.98 -22.18
N PRO A 326 6.92 1.29 -23.31
CA PRO A 326 6.44 -0.06 -23.50
C PRO A 326 7.20 -1.03 -22.60
N LEU A 327 6.47 -1.94 -21.96
CA LEU A 327 7.01 -3.01 -21.13
C LEU A 327 6.98 -4.33 -21.91
N ARG A 328 8.02 -5.16 -21.78
CA ARG A 328 8.07 -6.47 -22.45
C ARG A 328 7.47 -7.55 -21.56
N GLY A 329 6.15 -7.71 -21.63
CA GLY A 329 5.43 -8.74 -20.88
C GLY A 329 5.48 -8.52 -19.37
N LYS A 330 5.43 -9.62 -18.61
CA LYS A 330 5.39 -9.61 -17.15
C LYS A 330 6.72 -9.15 -16.57
N ILE A 331 6.71 -8.08 -15.82
CA ILE A 331 7.90 -7.60 -15.10
C ILE A 331 8.25 -8.53 -13.93
N LEU A 332 9.45 -8.37 -13.37
CA LEU A 332 9.89 -9.14 -12.21
C LEU A 332 8.93 -8.97 -11.04
N ASN A 333 8.49 -10.07 -10.44
CA ASN A 333 7.77 -10.04 -9.17
C ASN A 333 8.75 -9.70 -8.03
N VAL A 334 8.73 -8.46 -7.59
CA VAL A 334 9.63 -7.94 -6.56
C VAL A 334 9.28 -8.39 -5.15
N GLU A 335 8.09 -8.98 -4.94
CA GLU A 335 7.73 -9.61 -3.66
C GLU A 335 8.58 -10.85 -3.38
N LYS A 336 8.91 -11.63 -4.43
CA LYS A 336 9.71 -12.85 -4.35
C LYS A 336 11.21 -12.64 -4.59
N ALA A 337 11.59 -11.44 -5.02
CA ALA A 337 12.96 -11.19 -5.47
C ALA A 337 13.74 -10.41 -4.42
N MET A 338 14.98 -10.83 -4.17
CA MET A 338 15.92 -10.03 -3.42
C MET A 338 16.14 -8.67 -4.10
N TRP A 339 16.37 -7.64 -3.31
CA TRP A 339 16.60 -6.26 -3.75
C TRP A 339 17.55 -6.12 -4.95
N HIS A 340 18.69 -6.84 -4.94
CA HIS A 340 19.64 -6.76 -6.03
C HIS A 340 19.10 -7.28 -7.37
N LYS A 341 18.22 -8.30 -7.35
CA LYS A 341 17.61 -8.85 -8.57
C LYS A 341 16.65 -7.87 -9.23
N ALA A 342 16.02 -7.00 -8.45
CA ALA A 342 15.20 -5.93 -9.01
C ALA A 342 16.02 -5.02 -9.93
N PHE A 343 17.27 -4.70 -9.55
CA PHE A 343 18.18 -3.88 -10.37
C PHE A 343 18.90 -4.65 -11.49
N GLU A 344 18.83 -5.96 -11.51
CA GLU A 344 19.26 -6.77 -12.66
C GLU A 344 18.19 -6.85 -13.75
N SER A 345 16.93 -6.53 -13.41
CA SER A 345 15.81 -6.52 -14.36
C SER A 345 15.84 -5.27 -15.22
N ASP A 346 15.97 -5.45 -16.53
CA ASP A 346 15.96 -4.35 -17.49
C ASP A 346 14.67 -3.54 -17.43
N GLU A 347 13.51 -4.20 -17.27
CA GLU A 347 12.21 -3.52 -17.24
C GLU A 347 12.05 -2.65 -15.97
N VAL A 348 12.46 -3.16 -14.79
CA VAL A 348 12.47 -2.39 -13.56
C VAL A 348 13.41 -1.19 -13.66
N ASN A 349 14.62 -1.40 -14.20
CA ASN A 349 15.58 -0.32 -14.42
C ASN A 349 15.06 0.74 -15.41
N ASN A 350 14.37 0.33 -16.46
CA ASN A 350 13.77 1.25 -17.41
C ASN A 350 12.70 2.14 -16.75
N ILE A 351 11.87 1.56 -15.87
CA ILE A 351 10.87 2.33 -15.09
C ILE A 351 11.57 3.33 -14.18
N ILE A 352 12.56 2.90 -13.39
CA ILE A 352 13.31 3.76 -12.45
C ILE A 352 13.98 4.92 -13.19
N GLN A 353 14.65 4.64 -14.31
CA GLN A 353 15.33 5.65 -15.12
C GLN A 353 14.34 6.62 -15.77
N ALA A 354 13.23 6.12 -16.32
CA ALA A 354 12.18 6.94 -16.91
C ALA A 354 11.61 7.92 -15.89
N LEU A 355 11.32 7.43 -14.69
CA LEU A 355 10.77 8.24 -13.59
C LEU A 355 11.78 9.26 -13.01
N GLY A 356 13.07 9.05 -13.18
CA GLY A 356 14.12 9.88 -12.59
C GLY A 356 14.34 9.61 -11.10
N ILE A 357 13.86 8.48 -10.60
CA ILE A 357 14.00 8.06 -9.20
C ILE A 357 15.46 7.68 -8.90
N ARG A 358 15.94 8.05 -7.72
CA ARG A 358 17.23 7.66 -7.18
C ARG A 358 17.04 7.03 -5.82
N PHE A 359 17.95 6.15 -5.43
CA PHE A 359 17.97 5.53 -4.11
C PHE A 359 19.12 6.13 -3.29
N GLY A 360 18.84 6.42 -2.02
CA GLY A 360 19.75 7.09 -1.11
C GLY A 360 19.81 8.61 -1.30
N VAL A 361 20.24 9.31 -0.27
CA VAL A 361 20.49 10.76 -0.27
C VAL A 361 21.99 10.94 -0.12
N ASP A 362 22.62 11.76 -1.01
CA ASP A 362 23.99 12.25 -0.91
C ASP A 362 25.10 11.20 -0.58
N GLY A 363 24.99 10.01 -1.22
CA GLY A 363 26.05 8.99 -1.13
C GLY A 363 25.80 7.90 -0.10
N GLU A 364 24.70 7.94 0.62
CA GLU A 364 24.27 6.83 1.47
C GLU A 364 23.64 5.71 0.62
N ASP A 365 24.01 4.46 0.92
CA ASP A 365 23.42 3.26 0.33
C ASP A 365 22.09 2.94 1.05
N SER A 366 21.06 3.76 0.80
CA SER A 366 19.72 3.55 1.35
C SER A 366 18.80 2.85 0.34
N LYS A 367 17.90 2.02 0.84
CA LYS A 367 16.80 1.44 0.06
C LYS A 367 15.66 2.44 -0.18
N GLU A 368 15.68 3.58 0.51
CA GLU A 368 14.65 4.60 0.37
C GLU A 368 14.77 5.33 -0.98
N ALA A 369 13.65 5.39 -1.68
CA ALA A 369 13.57 6.08 -2.96
C ALA A 369 13.45 7.59 -2.75
N ASN A 370 14.30 8.35 -3.42
CA ASN A 370 14.16 9.79 -3.50
C ASN A 370 13.34 10.15 -4.75
N ILE A 371 12.16 10.72 -4.53
CA ILE A 371 11.22 11.13 -5.58
C ILE A 371 11.17 12.64 -5.82
N ASP A 372 12.06 13.44 -5.20
CA ASP A 372 12.08 14.90 -5.36
C ASP A 372 12.30 15.34 -6.83
N LYS A 373 12.92 14.46 -7.62
CA LYS A 373 13.18 14.68 -9.05
C LYS A 373 12.27 13.83 -9.95
N LEU A 374 11.10 13.44 -9.45
CA LEU A 374 10.11 12.72 -10.25
C LEU A 374 9.76 13.55 -11.49
N ARG A 375 9.88 12.92 -12.66
CA ARG A 375 9.72 13.59 -13.96
C ARG A 375 8.28 13.68 -14.44
N TYR A 376 7.40 12.88 -13.88
CA TYR A 376 5.99 12.79 -14.28
C TYR A 376 5.13 12.70 -13.02
N LYS A 377 4.20 13.62 -12.87
CA LYS A 377 3.24 13.62 -11.75
C LYS A 377 2.02 12.74 -12.00
N LYS A 378 1.87 12.23 -13.22
CA LYS A 378 0.90 11.17 -13.52
C LYS A 378 1.62 9.99 -14.16
N ILE A 379 1.61 8.87 -13.46
CA ILE A 379 2.13 7.59 -13.92
C ILE A 379 0.92 6.70 -14.15
N ILE A 380 0.69 6.31 -15.39
CA ILE A 380 -0.53 5.65 -15.81
C ILE A 380 -0.20 4.25 -16.31
N ILE A 381 -0.69 3.24 -15.62
CA ILE A 381 -0.59 1.85 -16.03
C ILE A 381 -1.66 1.61 -17.10
N MET A 382 -1.27 1.08 -18.25
CA MET A 382 -2.15 0.84 -19.38
C MET A 382 -1.88 -0.54 -19.96
N THR A 383 -2.71 -1.51 -19.57
CA THR A 383 -2.62 -2.94 -19.90
C THR A 383 -3.87 -3.40 -20.63
N ASP A 384 -3.79 -4.58 -21.22
CA ASP A 384 -4.93 -5.23 -21.87
C ASP A 384 -6.02 -5.59 -20.85
N ALA A 385 -7.27 -5.60 -21.29
CA ALA A 385 -8.43 -5.93 -20.44
C ALA A 385 -8.63 -7.45 -20.32
N ASP A 386 -7.57 -8.19 -20.04
CA ASP A 386 -7.57 -9.63 -19.86
C ASP A 386 -6.86 -10.06 -18.55
N VAL A 387 -6.76 -11.36 -18.32
CA VAL A 387 -6.14 -11.90 -17.09
C VAL A 387 -4.63 -11.64 -17.02
N ASP A 388 -3.95 -11.58 -18.17
CA ASP A 388 -2.52 -11.30 -18.22
C ASP A 388 -2.23 -9.83 -17.97
N GLY A 389 -3.03 -8.91 -18.54
CA GLY A 389 -2.96 -7.48 -18.25
C GLY A 389 -3.23 -7.18 -16.77
N SER A 390 -4.24 -7.80 -16.18
CA SER A 390 -4.51 -7.66 -14.72
C SER A 390 -3.36 -8.16 -13.85
N HIS A 391 -2.63 -9.21 -14.31
CA HIS A 391 -1.44 -9.67 -13.62
C HIS A 391 -0.28 -8.68 -13.76
N ILE A 392 -0.09 -8.06 -14.93
CA ILE A 392 0.93 -7.02 -15.15
C ILE A 392 0.63 -5.79 -14.29
N ASP A 393 -0.64 -5.35 -14.21
CA ASP A 393 -1.06 -4.28 -13.29
C ASP A 393 -0.66 -4.59 -11.85
N THR A 394 -0.94 -5.81 -11.40
CA THR A 394 -0.60 -6.27 -10.04
C THR A 394 0.92 -6.27 -9.82
N LEU A 395 1.73 -6.72 -10.78
CA LEU A 395 3.19 -6.70 -10.69
C LEU A 395 3.73 -5.27 -10.60
N ILE A 396 3.20 -4.35 -11.42
CA ILE A 396 3.58 -2.93 -11.39
C ILE A 396 3.15 -2.30 -10.07
N MET A 397 1.93 -2.53 -9.61
CA MET A 397 1.46 -2.05 -8.30
C MET A 397 2.33 -2.59 -7.15
N THR A 398 2.74 -3.88 -7.21
CA THR A 398 3.67 -4.47 -6.23
C THR A 398 5.01 -3.73 -6.22
N LEU A 399 5.56 -3.41 -7.40
CA LEU A 399 6.80 -2.64 -7.52
C LEU A 399 6.67 -1.26 -6.87
N PHE A 400 5.58 -0.52 -7.16
CA PHE A 400 5.36 0.80 -6.58
C PHE A 400 5.10 0.72 -5.09
N PHE A 401 4.30 -0.22 -4.62
CA PHE A 401 4.01 -0.39 -3.20
C PHE A 401 5.27 -0.71 -2.39
N ARG A 402 6.15 -1.60 -2.90
CA ARG A 402 7.36 -2.04 -2.17
C ARG A 402 8.52 -1.05 -2.25
N TYR A 403 8.71 -0.39 -3.38
CA TYR A 403 9.92 0.41 -3.61
C TYR A 403 9.66 1.91 -3.76
N PHE A 404 8.44 2.30 -4.09
CA PHE A 404 8.07 3.71 -4.34
C PHE A 404 6.74 4.08 -3.67
N PRO A 405 6.50 3.72 -2.39
CA PRO A 405 5.22 4.00 -1.73
C PRO A 405 4.88 5.50 -1.74
N GLN A 406 5.88 6.38 -1.72
CA GLN A 406 5.70 7.82 -1.78
C GLN A 406 5.00 8.27 -3.08
N VAL A 407 5.20 7.56 -4.20
CA VAL A 407 4.50 7.85 -5.46
C VAL A 407 3.00 7.61 -5.33
N ILE A 408 2.60 6.56 -4.62
CA ILE A 408 1.18 6.27 -4.32
C ILE A 408 0.63 7.29 -3.35
N GLN A 409 1.36 7.59 -2.27
CA GLN A 409 0.96 8.55 -1.23
C GLN A 409 0.76 9.96 -1.78
N GLN A 410 1.58 10.39 -2.75
CA GLN A 410 1.40 11.66 -3.46
C GLN A 410 0.31 11.63 -4.53
N GLY A 411 -0.39 10.51 -4.71
CA GLY A 411 -1.47 10.37 -5.69
C GLY A 411 -1.01 10.41 -7.14
N CYS A 412 0.24 10.01 -7.42
CA CYS A 412 0.82 10.08 -8.76
C CYS A 412 0.57 8.82 -9.61
N LEU A 413 0.06 7.73 -9.03
CA LEU A 413 -0.15 6.45 -9.73
C LEU A 413 -1.63 6.27 -10.13
N TYR A 414 -1.85 5.89 -11.39
CA TYR A 414 -3.17 5.70 -11.99
C TYR A 414 -3.22 4.43 -12.83
N ILE A 415 -4.43 3.87 -12.98
CA ILE A 415 -4.73 2.77 -13.90
C ILE A 415 -5.68 3.32 -14.97
N ALA A 416 -5.32 3.16 -16.23
CA ALA A 416 -6.20 3.50 -17.35
C ALA A 416 -7.32 2.48 -17.49
N THR A 417 -8.52 2.95 -17.82
CA THR A 417 -9.68 2.10 -18.04
C THR A 417 -10.15 2.29 -19.49
N PRO A 418 -9.65 1.46 -20.44
CA PRO A 418 -10.11 1.49 -21.82
C PRO A 418 -11.55 0.97 -21.91
N PRO A 419 -12.31 1.32 -22.98
CA PRO A 419 -13.64 0.77 -23.20
C PRO A 419 -13.57 -0.70 -23.59
N LEU A 420 -14.58 -1.46 -23.18
CA LEU A 420 -14.72 -2.88 -23.53
C LEU A 420 -15.33 -3.08 -24.92
N TYR A 421 -16.19 -2.14 -25.35
CA TYR A 421 -16.93 -2.26 -26.60
C TYR A 421 -16.94 -0.97 -27.42
N LEU A 422 -16.97 -1.15 -28.74
CA LEU A 422 -17.37 -0.13 -29.68
C LEU A 422 -18.72 -0.57 -30.32
N CYS A 423 -19.78 0.18 -30.07
CA CYS A 423 -21.09 -0.05 -30.63
C CYS A 423 -21.36 0.93 -31.78
N THR A 424 -21.81 0.41 -32.94
CA THR A 424 -22.09 1.24 -34.11
C THR A 424 -23.39 0.83 -34.77
N LYS A 425 -24.18 1.84 -35.23
CA LYS A 425 -25.36 1.65 -36.09
C LYS A 425 -25.58 2.87 -36.98
N GLY A 426 -25.37 2.70 -38.27
CA GLY A 426 -25.45 3.81 -39.21
C GLY A 426 -24.43 4.90 -38.90
N LYS A 427 -24.90 6.08 -38.49
CA LYS A 427 -24.06 7.21 -38.08
C LYS A 427 -23.81 7.24 -36.56
N ALA A 428 -24.56 6.47 -35.78
CA ALA A 428 -24.35 6.39 -34.32
C ALA A 428 -23.14 5.53 -34.02
N LYS A 429 -22.21 6.07 -33.19
CA LYS A 429 -21.01 5.42 -32.72
C LYS A 429 -20.83 5.77 -31.23
N GLU A 430 -20.67 4.77 -30.37
CA GLU A 430 -20.46 4.97 -28.95
C GLU A 430 -19.48 3.93 -28.41
N TYR A 431 -18.54 4.37 -27.55
CA TYR A 431 -17.68 3.48 -26.77
C TYR A 431 -18.36 3.15 -25.45
N CYS A 432 -18.36 1.89 -25.08
CA CYS A 432 -19.02 1.39 -23.88
C CYS A 432 -17.99 0.69 -22.96
N TRP A 433 -17.97 1.09 -21.69
CA TRP A 433 -17.09 0.54 -20.65
C TRP A 433 -17.75 -0.58 -19.85
N THR A 434 -19.10 -0.69 -19.93
CA THR A 434 -19.86 -1.71 -19.21
C THR A 434 -20.89 -2.36 -20.12
N ASP A 435 -21.32 -3.59 -19.78
CA ASP A 435 -22.41 -4.27 -20.46
C ASP A 435 -23.72 -3.47 -20.40
N GLN A 436 -23.95 -2.75 -19.30
CA GLN A 436 -25.13 -1.88 -19.16
C GLN A 436 -25.14 -0.74 -20.18
N GLN A 437 -23.99 -0.10 -20.43
CA GLN A 437 -23.87 0.93 -21.45
C GLN A 437 -24.09 0.34 -22.86
N ARG A 438 -23.48 -0.83 -23.11
CA ARG A 438 -23.71 -1.57 -24.37
C ARG A 438 -25.18 -1.89 -24.57
N GLN A 439 -25.87 -2.43 -23.56
CA GLN A 439 -27.28 -2.75 -23.63
C GLN A 439 -28.13 -1.52 -23.87
N LYS A 440 -27.83 -0.42 -23.20
CA LYS A 440 -28.52 0.87 -23.42
C LYS A 440 -28.39 1.35 -24.87
N PHE A 441 -27.23 1.20 -25.50
CA PHE A 441 -27.02 1.52 -26.91
C PHE A 441 -27.88 0.62 -27.82
N ILE A 442 -27.92 -0.70 -27.53
CA ILE A 442 -28.72 -1.68 -28.26
C ILE A 442 -30.22 -1.33 -28.16
N ASP A 443 -30.69 -0.99 -26.98
CA ASP A 443 -32.08 -0.61 -26.74
C ASP A 443 -32.45 0.68 -27.49
N THR A 444 -31.55 1.68 -27.43
CA THR A 444 -31.79 3.02 -28.04
C THR A 444 -31.77 2.97 -29.56
N TYR A 445 -30.77 2.32 -30.16
CA TYR A 445 -30.53 2.34 -31.58
C TYR A 445 -30.89 1.03 -32.29
N GLY A 446 -30.90 -0.09 -31.57
CA GLY A 446 -31.20 -1.44 -32.08
C GLY A 446 -32.63 -1.89 -31.86
N GLY A 447 -33.43 -1.13 -31.13
CA GLY A 447 -34.78 -1.55 -30.75
C GLY A 447 -34.80 -2.82 -29.89
N GLY A 448 -33.76 -3.03 -29.05
CA GLY A 448 -33.59 -4.20 -28.19
C GLY A 448 -33.03 -5.43 -28.90
N SER A 449 -32.69 -5.35 -30.19
CA SER A 449 -32.10 -6.47 -30.92
C SER A 449 -30.59 -6.30 -31.08
N GLU A 450 -29.81 -7.24 -30.52
CA GLU A 450 -28.34 -7.28 -30.64
C GLU A 450 -27.91 -7.36 -32.13
N ASN A 451 -28.61 -8.12 -32.96
CA ASN A 451 -28.29 -8.29 -34.36
C ASN A 451 -28.46 -7.01 -35.19
N ALA A 452 -29.15 -5.99 -34.65
CA ALA A 452 -29.36 -4.72 -35.32
C ALA A 452 -28.24 -3.70 -35.11
N VAL A 453 -27.28 -4.01 -34.24
CA VAL A 453 -26.13 -3.17 -33.85
C VAL A 453 -24.85 -3.94 -34.10
N HIS A 454 -23.87 -3.29 -34.74
CA HIS A 454 -22.52 -3.88 -34.80
C HIS A 454 -21.77 -3.55 -33.54
N THR A 455 -21.40 -4.59 -32.75
CA THR A 455 -20.63 -4.48 -31.53
C THR A 455 -19.24 -5.12 -31.75
N GLN A 456 -18.20 -4.31 -31.66
CA GLN A 456 -16.82 -4.79 -31.61
C GLN A 456 -16.40 -4.84 -30.13
N ARG A 457 -15.99 -6.01 -29.66
CA ARG A 457 -15.38 -6.18 -28.33
C ARG A 457 -13.89 -6.04 -28.45
N TYR A 458 -13.27 -5.21 -27.60
CA TYR A 458 -11.82 -5.10 -27.48
C TYR A 458 -11.33 -6.07 -26.43
N LYS A 459 -10.40 -6.94 -26.81
CA LYS A 459 -9.72 -7.86 -25.89
C LYS A 459 -8.37 -7.31 -25.44
N GLY A 460 -7.76 -6.44 -26.23
CA GLY A 460 -6.50 -5.80 -25.91
C GLY A 460 -6.34 -4.45 -26.60
N LEU A 461 -5.45 -3.64 -26.05
CA LEU A 461 -5.11 -2.30 -26.56
C LEU A 461 -4.51 -2.32 -27.96
N GLY A 462 -3.86 -3.43 -28.33
CA GLY A 462 -3.28 -3.66 -29.65
C GLY A 462 -4.33 -3.74 -30.78
N GLU A 463 -5.61 -3.94 -30.44
CA GLU A 463 -6.73 -3.93 -31.40
C GLU A 463 -7.24 -2.52 -31.72
N MET A 464 -6.82 -1.52 -30.91
CA MET A 464 -7.17 -0.12 -31.15
C MET A 464 -6.13 0.55 -32.05
N ASN A 465 -6.61 1.28 -33.04
CA ASN A 465 -5.75 2.17 -33.80
C ASN A 465 -5.35 3.42 -32.94
N PRO A 466 -4.34 4.19 -33.35
CA PRO A 466 -3.85 5.33 -32.57
C PRO A 466 -4.92 6.38 -32.22
N GLU A 467 -5.87 6.63 -33.15
CA GLU A 467 -6.94 7.59 -32.95
C GLU A 467 -7.97 7.10 -31.92
N GLN A 468 -8.34 5.81 -31.99
CA GLN A 468 -9.24 5.19 -31.02
C GLN A 468 -8.62 5.21 -29.61
N LEU A 469 -7.34 4.86 -29.50
CA LEU A 469 -6.63 4.86 -28.23
C LEU A 469 -6.51 6.27 -27.63
N TRP A 470 -6.29 7.28 -28.48
CA TRP A 470 -6.33 8.67 -28.08
C TRP A 470 -7.71 9.08 -27.57
N GLU A 471 -8.75 8.89 -28.40
CA GLU A 471 -10.12 9.33 -28.09
C GLU A 471 -10.66 8.74 -26.78
N THR A 472 -10.30 7.50 -26.43
CA THR A 472 -10.92 6.75 -25.34
C THR A 472 -10.07 6.68 -24.06
N THR A 473 -8.74 6.62 -24.20
CA THR A 473 -7.86 6.20 -23.10
C THR A 473 -6.77 7.21 -22.77
N MET A 474 -6.34 8.02 -23.77
CA MET A 474 -5.19 8.92 -23.56
C MET A 474 -5.58 10.39 -23.49
N ASN A 475 -6.66 10.82 -24.16
CA ASN A 475 -7.11 12.21 -24.15
C ASN A 475 -7.60 12.60 -22.75
N PRO A 476 -7.00 13.60 -22.09
CA PRO A 476 -7.39 14.06 -20.75
C PRO A 476 -8.87 14.44 -20.60
N GLU A 477 -9.53 14.88 -21.69
CA GLU A 477 -10.93 15.30 -21.67
C GLU A 477 -11.92 14.13 -21.62
N ASN A 478 -11.56 12.96 -22.17
CA ASN A 478 -12.50 11.87 -22.40
C ASN A 478 -12.13 10.57 -21.62
N ARG A 479 -10.86 10.43 -21.25
CA ARG A 479 -10.36 9.21 -20.63
C ARG A 479 -10.88 8.99 -19.21
N MET A 480 -10.97 7.72 -18.82
CA MET A 480 -11.21 7.32 -17.44
C MET A 480 -9.94 6.77 -16.82
N LEU A 481 -9.54 7.37 -15.69
CA LEU A 481 -8.42 6.92 -14.88
C LEU A 481 -8.91 6.57 -13.47
N LYS A 482 -8.42 5.45 -12.93
CA LYS A 482 -8.56 5.10 -11.53
C LYS A 482 -7.28 5.49 -10.80
N GLN A 483 -7.37 6.43 -9.88
CA GLN A 483 -6.23 6.77 -9.02
C GLN A 483 -6.00 5.66 -8.00
N VAL A 484 -4.75 5.25 -7.82
CA VAL A 484 -4.37 4.26 -6.80
C VAL A 484 -4.17 4.98 -5.48
N HIS A 485 -4.91 4.56 -4.46
CA HIS A 485 -4.85 5.09 -3.11
C HIS A 485 -4.38 4.02 -2.14
N LEU A 486 -3.62 4.43 -1.15
CA LEU A 486 -3.20 3.58 -0.04
C LEU A 486 -3.99 3.99 1.21
N GLU A 487 -5.14 3.36 1.43
CA GLU A 487 -6.01 3.67 2.56
C GLU A 487 -5.51 3.01 3.85
N ASN A 488 -5.05 1.77 3.75
CA ASN A 488 -4.52 0.97 4.85
C ASN A 488 -3.26 0.22 4.42
N ALA A 489 -2.11 0.64 4.94
CA ALA A 489 -0.83 0.05 4.58
C ALA A 489 -0.69 -1.41 5.07
N ALA A 490 -1.26 -1.75 6.24
CA ALA A 490 -1.21 -3.10 6.80
C ALA A 490 -2.01 -4.09 5.96
N GLU A 491 -3.23 -3.72 5.57
CA GLU A 491 -4.09 -4.53 4.72
C GLU A 491 -3.50 -4.70 3.32
N ALA A 492 -2.97 -3.61 2.74
CA ALA A 492 -2.30 -3.66 1.44
C ALA A 492 -1.07 -4.58 1.49
N ASP A 493 -0.25 -4.48 2.53
CA ASP A 493 0.90 -5.37 2.73
C ASP A 493 0.47 -6.84 2.82
N TYR A 494 -0.55 -7.15 3.62
CA TYR A 494 -1.10 -8.49 3.73
C TYR A 494 -1.57 -9.02 2.37
N ILE A 495 -2.34 -8.23 1.62
CA ILE A 495 -2.86 -8.62 0.30
C ILE A 495 -1.72 -8.85 -0.70
N PHE A 496 -0.75 -7.94 -0.79
CA PHE A 496 0.39 -8.12 -1.70
C PHE A 496 1.25 -9.34 -1.32
N SER A 497 1.52 -9.54 -0.03
CA SER A 497 2.28 -10.72 0.43
C SER A 497 1.53 -12.02 0.16
N MET A 498 0.23 -12.06 0.38
CA MET A 498 -0.60 -13.23 0.13
C MET A 498 -0.71 -13.55 -1.37
N LEU A 499 -1.01 -12.54 -2.21
CA LEU A 499 -1.20 -12.75 -3.65
C LEU A 499 0.10 -12.97 -4.40
N MET A 500 1.15 -12.24 -4.04
CA MET A 500 2.41 -12.16 -4.80
C MET A 500 3.57 -12.85 -4.10
N GLY A 501 3.44 -13.26 -2.83
CA GLY A 501 4.45 -13.95 -2.03
C GLY A 501 4.76 -15.38 -2.51
N GLU A 502 5.75 -16.03 -1.88
CA GLU A 502 6.19 -17.38 -2.24
C GLU A 502 5.19 -18.45 -1.79
N ASP A 503 4.53 -18.27 -0.65
CA ASP A 503 3.59 -19.24 -0.10
C ASP A 503 2.33 -19.35 -0.96
N VAL A 504 2.02 -20.58 -1.38
CA VAL A 504 0.88 -20.90 -2.24
C VAL A 504 -0.39 -21.15 -1.42
N GLY A 505 -0.25 -21.63 -0.17
CA GLY A 505 -1.36 -22.00 0.70
C GLY A 505 -2.35 -20.85 0.91
N PRO A 506 -1.93 -19.73 1.50
CA PRO A 506 -2.80 -18.58 1.75
C PRO A 506 -3.47 -18.03 0.49
N ARG A 507 -2.74 -18.03 -0.65
CA ARG A 507 -3.27 -17.58 -1.93
C ARG A 507 -4.39 -18.49 -2.42
N ARG A 508 -4.23 -19.81 -2.33
CA ARG A 508 -5.26 -20.78 -2.71
C ARG A 508 -6.49 -20.60 -1.86
N ASP A 509 -6.34 -20.54 -0.55
CA ASP A 509 -7.44 -20.36 0.38
C ASP A 509 -8.21 -19.06 0.11
N PHE A 510 -7.51 -17.99 -0.22
CA PHE A 510 -8.14 -16.72 -0.62
C PHE A 510 -8.95 -16.86 -1.92
N ILE A 511 -8.40 -17.51 -2.93
CA ILE A 511 -9.07 -17.74 -4.22
C ILE A 511 -10.32 -18.59 -4.01
N GLU A 512 -10.23 -19.69 -3.27
CA GLU A 512 -11.37 -20.57 -2.97
C GLU A 512 -12.47 -19.83 -2.21
N LYS A 513 -12.11 -19.04 -1.21
CA LYS A 513 -13.05 -18.25 -0.41
C LYS A 513 -13.77 -17.16 -1.21
N ASN A 514 -13.09 -16.57 -2.19
CA ASN A 514 -13.61 -15.44 -2.96
C ASN A 514 -14.04 -15.82 -4.39
N ALA A 515 -14.01 -17.09 -4.76
CA ALA A 515 -14.32 -17.56 -6.12
C ALA A 515 -15.73 -17.16 -6.61
N THR A 516 -16.68 -17.04 -5.70
CA THR A 516 -18.07 -16.63 -6.00
C THR A 516 -18.20 -15.16 -6.40
N TYR A 517 -17.19 -14.32 -6.10
CA TYR A 517 -17.17 -12.90 -6.44
C TYR A 517 -16.39 -12.62 -7.73
N ALA A 518 -15.73 -13.64 -8.28
CA ALA A 518 -14.94 -13.47 -9.50
C ALA A 518 -15.83 -13.39 -10.72
N ASN A 519 -15.79 -12.26 -11.44
CA ASN A 519 -16.30 -12.17 -12.80
C ASN A 519 -15.30 -12.84 -13.74
N ILE A 520 -15.49 -14.14 -13.97
CA ILE A 520 -14.65 -14.88 -14.91
C ILE A 520 -15.31 -14.78 -16.28
N ASP A 521 -14.61 -14.19 -17.21
CA ASP A 521 -14.96 -14.23 -18.63
C ASP A 521 -14.55 -15.64 -19.15
N ALA A 522 -15.50 -16.58 -19.14
CA ALA A 522 -15.32 -17.95 -19.61
C ALA A 522 -15.54 -18.05 -21.12
#